data_5a8e2ba039a0be0134ea3a8a52f5a71b
#
_entry.id   5a8e2ba039a0be0134ea3a8a52f5a71b
#
_cell.length_a   1.000
_cell.length_b   1.000
_cell.length_c   1.000
_cell.angle_alpha   90.00
_cell.angle_beta   90.00
_cell.angle_gamma   90.00
#
_symmetry.space_group_name_H-M   'P 1'
#
loop_
_entity.id
_entity.type
_entity.pdbx_description
1 polymer ?
#
loop_
_entity_poly.entity_id
_entity_poly.type
_entity_poly.pdbx_seq_one_letter_code
_entity_poly.pdbx_strand_id
1 'polypeptide(L)'
;DKYTNENNQTINKEQAGNDFDVLQKRLKNGEEIKIIEERITEGKYSVALPYNVYTVQLRDLKINKDRAGDIYNYVRYLSTKPQYSYINYILREYDEDYLAALSLTVPAEFFNEENKFDEKLSYDKYNKFNKRIADFTAQIDDSMSDLEKTLAIYEWAMRECEYDYKNFALDTIPTESYQKEGVVYNGLAVCSGYADFMEYMLRKYKITNYIASSSDLDHAWNIVNLDGINYHLDAT
;
A
#
# COMPACT_ATOMS: atom_id res chain seq x y z
N ASP A 1 16.66 -18.77 -8.90
CA ASP A 1 16.29 -18.32 -7.57
C ASP A 1 14.79 -18.18 -7.49
N LYS A 2 14.19 -18.93 -6.55
CA LYS A 2 12.74 -18.93 -6.35
C LYS A 2 12.44 -17.90 -5.28
N TYR A 3 11.86 -16.77 -5.68
CA TYR A 3 11.38 -15.78 -4.74
C TYR A 3 10.04 -16.25 -4.17
N THR A 4 9.94 -16.21 -2.86
CA THR A 4 8.71 -16.50 -2.12
C THR A 4 8.16 -15.20 -1.54
N ASN A 5 6.83 -15.01 -1.59
CA ASN A 5 6.19 -13.95 -0.83
C ASN A 5 6.29 -14.24 0.69
N GLU A 6 5.81 -13.36 1.54
CA GLU A 6 5.79 -13.52 3.00
C GLU A 6 5.22 -14.87 3.49
N ASN A 7 4.57 -15.64 2.62
CA ASN A 7 3.98 -16.95 2.90
C ASN A 7 4.73 -18.11 2.24
N ASN A 8 5.99 -17.91 1.78
CA ASN A 8 6.78 -18.95 1.09
C ASN A 8 6.13 -19.52 -0.19
N GLN A 9 5.22 -18.81 -0.83
CA GLN A 9 4.59 -19.26 -2.07
C GLN A 9 5.42 -18.86 -3.29
N THR A 10 5.71 -19.82 -4.13
CA THR A 10 6.34 -19.54 -5.45
C THR A 10 5.35 -18.80 -6.32
N ILE A 11 5.64 -17.54 -6.65
CA ILE A 11 4.80 -16.75 -7.57
C ILE A 11 5.00 -17.32 -8.98
N ASN A 12 3.98 -17.98 -9.52
CA ASN A 12 3.99 -18.36 -10.92
C ASN A 12 3.39 -17.25 -11.81
N LYS A 13 3.61 -17.32 -13.12
CA LYS A 13 3.16 -16.29 -14.08
C LYS A 13 1.64 -16.00 -14.02
N GLU A 14 0.83 -16.96 -13.60
CA GLU A 14 -0.63 -16.79 -13.49
C GLU A 14 -1.02 -16.05 -12.20
N GLN A 15 -0.19 -16.15 -11.16
CA GLN A 15 -0.36 -15.40 -9.90
C GLN A 15 0.24 -13.99 -9.97
N ALA A 16 1.13 -13.73 -10.90
CA ALA A 16 1.72 -12.40 -11.14
C ALA A 16 0.74 -11.39 -11.76
N GLY A 17 -0.44 -11.80 -12.13
CA GLY A 17 -1.50 -10.92 -12.60
C GLY A 17 -2.17 -10.12 -11.47
N ASN A 18 -1.38 -9.38 -10.70
CA ASN A 18 -1.88 -8.37 -9.76
C ASN A 18 -2.22 -7.03 -10.46
N ASP A 19 -2.37 -7.05 -11.77
CA ASP A 19 -3.00 -5.98 -12.50
C ASP A 19 -4.39 -5.74 -11.90
N PHE A 20 -4.69 -4.48 -11.60
CA PHE A 20 -5.98 -4.09 -11.02
C PHE A 20 -7.17 -4.61 -11.85
N ASP A 21 -7.06 -4.60 -13.16
CA ASP A 21 -8.10 -5.09 -14.05
C ASP A 21 -8.25 -6.62 -13.98
N VAL A 22 -7.15 -7.35 -13.77
CA VAL A 22 -7.17 -8.81 -13.53
C VAL A 22 -7.74 -9.11 -12.15
N LEU A 23 -7.32 -8.36 -11.12
CA LEU A 23 -7.88 -8.46 -9.77
C LEU A 23 -9.38 -8.16 -9.79
N GLN A 24 -9.80 -7.08 -10.44
CA GLN A 24 -11.21 -6.77 -10.60
C GLN A 24 -12.00 -7.89 -11.28
N LYS A 25 -11.45 -8.49 -12.34
CA LYS A 25 -12.12 -9.62 -13.02
C LYS A 25 -12.24 -10.84 -12.10
N ARG A 26 -11.20 -11.19 -11.36
CA ARG A 26 -11.22 -12.30 -10.40
C ARG A 26 -12.18 -12.07 -9.23
N LEU A 27 -12.30 -10.83 -8.80
CA LEU A 27 -13.07 -10.43 -7.63
C LEU A 27 -14.49 -9.93 -7.96
N LYS A 28 -14.75 -9.52 -9.21
CA LYS A 28 -16.04 -8.97 -9.66
C LYS A 28 -17.19 -9.99 -9.63
N ASN A 29 -16.91 -11.28 -9.60
CA ASN A 29 -17.95 -12.30 -9.57
C ASN A 29 -18.49 -12.54 -8.14
N GLY A 30 -18.13 -11.70 -7.17
CA GLY A 30 -18.53 -11.87 -5.79
C GLY A 30 -19.21 -10.64 -5.22
N GLU A 31 -20.35 -10.82 -4.61
CA GLU A 31 -20.92 -9.89 -3.63
C GLU A 31 -19.90 -9.54 -2.53
N GLU A 32 -18.88 -10.38 -2.37
CA GLU A 32 -17.79 -10.24 -1.40
C GLU A 32 -17.08 -8.89 -1.48
N ILE A 33 -16.71 -8.43 -2.69
CA ILE A 33 -16.00 -7.15 -2.83
C ILE A 33 -16.86 -5.97 -2.40
N LYS A 34 -18.12 -5.98 -2.82
CA LYS A 34 -19.06 -4.95 -2.40
C LYS A 34 -19.23 -4.93 -0.89
N ILE A 35 -19.37 -6.10 -0.28
CA ILE A 35 -19.48 -6.23 1.17
C ILE A 35 -18.20 -5.74 1.86
N ILE A 36 -17.01 -6.07 1.34
CA ILE A 36 -15.73 -5.60 1.90
C ILE A 36 -15.63 -4.08 1.82
N GLU A 37 -15.95 -3.47 0.70
CA GLU A 37 -15.94 -2.01 0.54
C GLU A 37 -16.93 -1.33 1.48
N GLU A 38 -18.14 -1.85 1.61
CA GLU A 38 -19.16 -1.36 2.54
C GLU A 38 -18.64 -1.41 3.99
N ARG A 39 -18.07 -2.55 4.40
CA ARG A 39 -17.51 -2.72 5.75
C ARG A 39 -16.31 -1.81 6.02
N ILE A 40 -15.45 -1.59 5.02
CA ILE A 40 -14.35 -0.61 5.12
C ILE A 40 -14.93 0.79 5.37
N THR A 41 -15.94 1.18 4.62
CA THR A 41 -16.59 2.48 4.73
C THR A 41 -17.27 2.67 6.09
N GLU A 42 -17.97 1.65 6.58
CA GLU A 42 -18.60 1.67 7.92
C GLU A 42 -17.55 1.70 9.04
N GLY A 43 -16.48 0.91 8.90
CA GLY A 43 -15.43 0.77 9.90
C GLY A 43 -14.74 2.10 10.25
N LYS A 44 -14.55 3.00 9.28
CA LYS A 44 -13.91 4.29 9.50
C LYS A 44 -14.62 5.18 10.53
N TYR A 45 -15.92 4.99 10.74
CA TYR A 45 -16.72 5.75 11.72
C TYR A 45 -16.68 5.14 13.12
N SER A 46 -16.16 3.93 13.25
CA SER A 46 -16.12 3.19 14.52
C SER A 46 -14.71 3.05 15.10
N VAL A 47 -13.72 3.75 14.52
CA VAL A 47 -12.34 3.70 14.99
C VAL A 47 -12.22 4.28 16.39
N ALA A 48 -11.61 3.51 17.29
CA ALA A 48 -11.36 3.92 18.66
C ALA A 48 -9.90 4.39 18.82
N LEU A 49 -9.72 5.67 19.16
CA LEU A 49 -8.42 6.19 19.57
C LEU A 49 -7.99 5.56 20.91
N PRO A 50 -6.68 5.42 21.21
CA PRO A 50 -5.54 6.02 20.49
C PRO A 50 -4.93 5.16 19.39
N TYR A 51 -5.39 3.96 19.16
CA TYR A 51 -4.69 3.01 18.29
C TYR A 51 -4.95 3.19 16.80
N ASN A 52 -5.95 4.00 16.43
CA ASN A 52 -6.31 4.29 15.04
C ASN A 52 -6.42 3.03 14.15
N VAL A 53 -6.72 1.90 14.76
CA VAL A 53 -6.86 0.61 14.09
C VAL A 53 -8.29 0.15 14.24
N TYR A 54 -8.91 -0.26 13.15
CA TYR A 54 -10.19 -0.94 13.20
C TYR A 54 -10.14 -2.23 12.37
N THR A 55 -10.96 -3.18 12.76
CA THR A 55 -10.97 -4.50 12.17
C THR A 55 -12.23 -4.70 11.32
N VAL A 56 -12.02 -4.95 10.02
CA VAL A 56 -13.08 -5.33 9.11
C VAL A 56 -13.27 -6.84 9.21
N GLN A 57 -14.35 -7.29 9.82
CA GLN A 57 -14.65 -8.71 10.02
C GLN A 57 -15.09 -9.37 8.71
N LEU A 58 -14.51 -10.52 8.38
CA LEU A 58 -14.74 -11.25 7.15
C LEU A 58 -15.05 -12.75 7.35
N ARG A 59 -15.10 -13.23 8.59
CA ARG A 59 -15.29 -14.66 8.92
C ARG A 59 -16.52 -15.29 8.28
N ASP A 60 -17.59 -14.54 8.21
CA ASP A 60 -18.87 -14.96 7.64
C ASP A 60 -18.80 -15.19 6.13
N LEU A 61 -17.87 -14.53 5.44
CA LEU A 61 -17.68 -14.66 4.00
C LEU A 61 -16.93 -15.95 3.60
N LYS A 62 -16.27 -16.61 4.55
CA LYS A 62 -15.49 -17.84 4.30
C LYS A 62 -14.51 -17.73 3.13
N ILE A 63 -13.85 -16.59 3.00
CA ILE A 63 -12.84 -16.35 1.98
C ILE A 63 -11.63 -17.23 2.26
N ASN A 64 -11.34 -18.17 1.36
CA ASN A 64 -10.18 -19.05 1.53
C ASN A 64 -8.88 -18.23 1.56
N LYS A 65 -7.92 -18.63 2.39
CA LYS A 65 -6.62 -17.94 2.53
C LYS A 65 -5.85 -17.79 1.22
N ASP A 66 -6.05 -18.71 0.26
CA ASP A 66 -5.42 -18.62 -1.06
C ASP A 66 -5.87 -17.36 -1.84
N ARG A 67 -7.04 -16.80 -1.50
CA ARG A 67 -7.58 -15.57 -2.08
C ARG A 67 -7.26 -14.32 -1.25
N ALA A 68 -6.72 -14.50 -0.04
CA ALA A 68 -6.43 -13.38 0.85
C ALA A 68 -5.45 -12.37 0.24
N GLY A 69 -4.50 -12.85 -0.58
CA GLY A 69 -3.58 -11.99 -1.33
C GLY A 69 -4.30 -11.09 -2.34
N ASP A 70 -5.29 -11.61 -3.05
CA ASP A 70 -6.10 -10.83 -4.00
C ASP A 70 -6.92 -9.76 -3.28
N ILE A 71 -7.54 -10.11 -2.14
CA ILE A 71 -8.30 -9.16 -1.31
C ILE A 71 -7.38 -8.06 -0.77
N TYR A 72 -6.23 -8.42 -0.21
CA TYR A 72 -5.23 -7.46 0.26
C TYR A 72 -4.80 -6.49 -0.85
N ASN A 73 -4.43 -7.02 -2.02
CA ASN A 73 -4.02 -6.20 -3.15
C ASN A 73 -5.14 -5.28 -3.63
N TYR A 74 -6.38 -5.75 -3.64
CA TYR A 74 -7.52 -4.92 -3.98
C TYR A 74 -7.70 -3.74 -3.01
N VAL A 75 -7.64 -3.98 -1.71
CA VAL A 75 -7.74 -2.91 -0.70
C VAL A 75 -6.56 -1.94 -0.82
N ARG A 76 -5.36 -2.42 -1.13
CA ARG A 76 -4.20 -1.56 -1.41
C ARG A 76 -4.43 -0.68 -2.65
N TYR A 77 -5.07 -1.18 -3.69
CA TYR A 77 -5.49 -0.34 -4.83
C TYR A 77 -6.56 0.67 -4.43
N LEU A 78 -7.53 0.28 -3.62
CA LEU A 78 -8.54 1.22 -3.11
C LEU A 78 -7.88 2.40 -2.39
N SER A 79 -6.85 2.16 -1.59
CA SER A 79 -6.13 3.23 -0.86
C SER A 79 -5.47 4.29 -1.76
N THR A 80 -5.33 4.03 -3.07
CA THR A 80 -4.89 5.04 -4.05
C THR A 80 -6.01 5.97 -4.53
N LYS A 81 -7.27 5.72 -4.12
CA LYS A 81 -8.42 6.55 -4.47
C LYS A 81 -8.69 7.58 -3.39
N PRO A 82 -9.20 8.78 -3.73
CA PRO A 82 -9.45 9.85 -2.76
C PRO A 82 -10.27 9.39 -1.56
N GLN A 83 -11.37 8.68 -1.80
CA GLN A 83 -12.32 8.26 -0.77
C GLN A 83 -11.78 7.19 0.19
N TYR A 84 -10.68 6.51 -0.16
CA TYR A 84 -10.03 5.48 0.65
C TYR A 84 -8.59 5.86 1.04
N SER A 85 -8.15 7.09 0.75
CA SER A 85 -6.78 7.55 1.02
C SER A 85 -6.41 7.59 2.50
N TYR A 86 -7.41 7.46 3.38
CA TYR A 86 -7.22 7.34 4.82
C TYR A 86 -6.65 5.97 5.25
N ILE A 87 -6.72 4.94 4.39
CA ILE A 87 -6.16 3.63 4.70
C ILE A 87 -4.64 3.69 4.52
N ASN A 88 -3.91 3.51 5.62
CA ASN A 88 -2.46 3.60 5.60
C ASN A 88 -1.80 2.21 5.59
N TYR A 89 -2.19 1.36 6.51
CA TYR A 89 -1.61 0.03 6.67
C TYR A 89 -2.70 -1.04 6.79
N ILE A 90 -2.43 -2.25 6.30
CA ILE A 90 -3.39 -3.35 6.27
C ILE A 90 -2.70 -4.62 6.78
N LEU A 91 -3.24 -5.20 7.84
CA LEU A 91 -2.87 -6.53 8.31
C LEU A 91 -3.97 -7.54 7.98
N ARG A 92 -3.57 -8.74 7.61
CA ARG A 92 -4.47 -9.87 7.37
C ARG A 92 -4.50 -10.77 8.59
N GLU A 93 -5.67 -11.07 9.08
CA GLU A 93 -5.90 -12.02 10.18
C GLU A 93 -6.56 -13.29 9.63
N TYR A 94 -6.10 -14.44 10.08
CA TYR A 94 -6.57 -15.74 9.61
C TYR A 94 -7.22 -16.54 10.73
N ASP A 95 -8.20 -17.34 10.35
CA ASP A 95 -8.85 -18.35 11.19
C ASP A 95 -8.79 -19.67 10.41
N GLU A 96 -7.86 -20.55 10.80
CA GLU A 96 -7.53 -21.77 10.06
C GLU A 96 -7.22 -21.50 8.57
N ASP A 97 -8.15 -21.88 7.67
CA ASP A 97 -7.99 -21.76 6.23
C ASP A 97 -8.69 -20.54 5.62
N TYR A 98 -9.26 -19.66 6.45
CA TYR A 98 -10.03 -18.51 5.98
C TYR A 98 -9.43 -17.19 6.42
N LEU A 99 -9.60 -16.17 5.58
CA LEU A 99 -9.35 -14.77 5.94
C LEU A 99 -10.42 -14.35 6.96
N ALA A 100 -10.02 -14.17 8.20
CA ALA A 100 -10.93 -13.82 9.29
C ALA A 100 -11.23 -12.32 9.32
N ALA A 101 -10.22 -11.49 9.10
CA ALA A 101 -10.34 -10.05 9.16
C ALA A 101 -9.22 -9.32 8.43
N LEU A 102 -9.46 -8.04 8.15
CA LEU A 102 -8.44 -7.05 7.81
C LEU A 102 -8.38 -6.01 8.91
N SER A 103 -7.21 -5.84 9.53
CA SER A 103 -6.96 -4.73 10.45
C SER A 103 -6.36 -3.56 9.68
N LEU A 104 -7.08 -2.43 9.68
CA LEU A 104 -6.74 -1.23 8.92
C LEU A 104 -6.28 -0.14 9.87
N THR A 105 -5.19 0.51 9.53
CA THR A 105 -4.70 1.68 10.27
C THR A 105 -5.15 2.96 9.60
N VAL A 106 -5.71 3.88 10.37
CA VAL A 106 -6.15 5.19 9.93
C VAL A 106 -5.39 6.25 10.74
N PRO A 107 -4.70 7.21 10.10
CA PRO A 107 -3.98 8.25 10.81
C PRO A 107 -4.88 9.12 11.69
N ALA A 108 -4.35 9.54 12.85
CA ALA A 108 -5.10 10.32 13.83
C ALA A 108 -5.59 11.67 13.29
N GLU A 109 -4.84 12.26 12.36
CA GLU A 109 -5.20 13.52 11.72
C GLU A 109 -6.49 13.49 10.89
N PHE A 110 -7.05 12.31 10.64
CA PHE A 110 -8.36 12.18 9.98
C PHE A 110 -9.56 12.25 10.92
N PHE A 111 -9.30 12.41 12.21
CA PHE A 111 -10.36 12.56 13.21
C PHE A 111 -10.43 14.01 13.65
N ASN A 112 -11.66 14.53 13.75
CA ASN A 112 -11.90 15.86 14.30
C ASN A 112 -11.72 15.90 15.81
N GLU A 113 -11.93 17.07 16.43
CA GLU A 113 -11.80 17.29 17.87
C GLU A 113 -12.79 16.43 18.70
N GLU A 114 -13.87 15.93 18.09
CA GLU A 114 -14.83 15.01 18.70
C GLU A 114 -14.47 13.53 18.53
N ASN A 115 -13.26 13.23 17.99
CA ASN A 115 -12.81 11.89 17.63
C ASN A 115 -13.72 11.19 16.60
N LYS A 116 -14.31 11.96 15.70
CA LYS A 116 -15.08 11.43 14.57
C LYS A 116 -14.26 11.52 13.30
N PHE A 117 -14.35 10.47 12.47
CA PHE A 117 -13.71 10.47 11.15
C PHE A 117 -14.24 11.62 10.29
N ASP A 118 -13.33 12.37 9.68
CA ASP A 118 -13.62 13.50 8.82
C ASP A 118 -13.21 13.20 7.36
N GLU A 119 -14.18 12.97 6.48
CA GLU A 119 -13.93 12.70 5.06
C GLU A 119 -13.21 13.85 4.37
N LYS A 120 -13.45 15.08 4.81
CA LYS A 120 -12.78 16.25 4.25
C LYS A 120 -11.29 16.21 4.53
N LEU A 121 -10.87 15.84 5.73
CA LEU A 121 -9.45 15.69 6.07
C LEU A 121 -8.78 14.62 5.20
N SER A 122 -9.46 13.50 4.93
CA SER A 122 -8.97 12.47 4.01
C SER A 122 -8.75 13.02 2.60
N TYR A 123 -9.71 13.77 2.09
CA TYR A 123 -9.61 14.41 0.78
C TYR A 123 -8.49 15.47 0.73
N ASP A 124 -8.40 16.30 1.75
CA ASP A 124 -7.39 17.34 1.82
C ASP A 124 -5.98 16.74 1.87
N LYS A 125 -5.78 15.65 2.63
CA LYS A 125 -4.50 14.92 2.65
C LYS A 125 -4.16 14.32 1.29
N TYR A 126 -5.10 13.65 0.64
CA TYR A 126 -4.91 13.09 -0.69
C TYR A 126 -4.55 14.18 -1.71
N ASN A 127 -5.26 15.31 -1.69
CA ASN A 127 -5.00 16.42 -2.60
C ASN A 127 -3.65 17.08 -2.31
N LYS A 128 -3.27 17.23 -1.05
CA LYS A 128 -1.96 17.76 -0.65
C LYS A 128 -0.82 16.85 -1.14
N PHE A 129 -0.98 15.54 -0.98
CA PHE A 129 -0.03 14.55 -1.48
C PHE A 129 0.13 14.66 -3.00
N ASN A 130 -0.99 14.63 -3.75
CA ASN A 130 -0.95 14.74 -5.21
C ASN A 130 -0.40 16.09 -5.68
N LYS A 131 -0.70 17.19 -4.99
CA LYS A 131 -0.14 18.51 -5.31
C LYS A 131 1.38 18.50 -5.16
N ARG A 132 1.91 17.88 -4.10
CA ARG A 132 3.36 17.81 -3.85
C ARG A 132 4.11 17.05 -4.95
N ILE A 133 3.47 16.07 -5.57
CA ILE A 133 4.06 15.26 -6.64
C ILE A 133 3.46 15.56 -8.04
N ALA A 134 2.66 16.63 -8.16
CA ALA A 134 1.92 16.93 -9.39
C ALA A 134 2.82 17.10 -10.62
N ASP A 135 3.93 17.83 -10.48
CA ASP A 135 4.87 18.06 -11.58
C ASP A 135 5.51 16.75 -12.05
N PHE A 136 5.74 15.84 -11.13
CA PHE A 136 6.24 14.51 -11.43
C PHE A 136 5.16 13.65 -12.11
N THR A 137 3.97 13.56 -11.52
CA THR A 137 2.88 12.74 -12.09
C THR A 137 2.41 13.24 -13.44
N ALA A 138 2.54 14.53 -13.74
CA ALA A 138 2.28 15.10 -15.07
C ALA A 138 3.27 14.63 -16.15
N GLN A 139 4.44 14.10 -15.77
CA GLN A 139 5.45 13.56 -16.69
C GLN A 139 5.23 12.08 -16.99
N ILE A 140 4.32 11.44 -16.30
CA ILE A 140 3.98 10.02 -16.49
C ILE A 140 2.65 9.94 -17.23
N ASP A 141 2.67 9.49 -18.47
CA ASP A 141 1.50 9.32 -19.30
C ASP A 141 1.22 7.84 -19.65
N ASP A 142 0.05 7.60 -20.23
CA ASP A 142 -0.40 6.26 -20.57
C ASP A 142 0.44 5.59 -21.68
N SER A 143 1.18 6.37 -22.49
CA SER A 143 2.03 5.83 -23.56
C SER A 143 3.32 5.21 -23.06
N MET A 144 3.75 5.56 -21.84
CA MET A 144 4.93 4.97 -21.21
C MET A 144 4.69 3.49 -20.90
N SER A 145 5.70 2.67 -21.17
CA SER A 145 5.74 1.27 -20.72
C SER A 145 5.83 1.18 -19.19
N ASP A 146 5.51 0.03 -18.63
CA ASP A 146 5.62 -0.21 -17.18
C ASP A 146 7.05 -0.03 -16.68
N LEU A 147 8.05 -0.41 -17.50
CA LEU A 147 9.47 -0.17 -17.19
C LEU A 147 9.79 1.33 -17.13
N GLU A 148 9.37 2.12 -18.12
CA GLU A 148 9.61 3.56 -18.15
C GLU A 148 8.95 4.27 -16.96
N LYS A 149 7.70 3.90 -16.63
CA LYS A 149 7.01 4.41 -15.45
C LYS A 149 7.76 4.03 -14.17
N THR A 150 8.18 2.78 -14.05
CA THR A 150 8.92 2.29 -12.88
C THR A 150 10.22 3.06 -12.67
N LEU A 151 10.99 3.25 -13.73
CA LEU A 151 12.25 4.01 -13.69
C LEU A 151 12.02 5.48 -13.34
N ALA A 152 11.00 6.12 -13.92
CA ALA A 152 10.67 7.51 -13.60
C ALA A 152 10.30 7.70 -12.12
N ILE A 153 9.51 6.76 -11.55
CA ILE A 153 9.15 6.77 -10.13
C ILE A 153 10.39 6.58 -9.25
N TYR A 154 11.22 5.62 -9.60
CA TYR A 154 12.47 5.33 -8.90
C TYR A 154 13.42 6.54 -8.89
N GLU A 155 13.69 7.12 -10.04
CA GLU A 155 14.56 8.28 -10.18
C GLU A 155 14.05 9.51 -9.42
N TRP A 156 12.72 9.69 -9.41
CA TRP A 156 12.10 10.76 -8.63
C TRP A 156 12.34 10.56 -7.13
N ALA A 157 12.11 9.35 -6.61
CA ALA A 157 12.35 9.04 -5.20
C ALA A 157 13.81 9.27 -4.80
N MET A 158 14.75 8.82 -5.63
CA MET A 158 16.20 9.00 -5.42
C MET A 158 16.63 10.47 -5.42
N ARG A 159 15.97 11.31 -6.19
CA ARG A 159 16.30 12.74 -6.29
C ARG A 159 15.69 13.57 -5.17
N GLU A 160 14.47 13.25 -4.76
CA GLU A 160 13.69 14.08 -3.83
C GLU A 160 13.80 13.64 -2.37
N CYS A 161 14.39 12.49 -2.10
CA CYS A 161 14.46 11.93 -0.76
C CYS A 161 15.88 11.46 -0.42
N GLU A 162 16.31 11.76 0.79
CA GLU A 162 17.53 11.25 1.39
C GLU A 162 17.21 10.21 2.46
N TYR A 163 18.13 9.25 2.66
CA TYR A 163 17.96 8.27 3.74
C TYR A 163 18.13 8.95 5.11
N ASP A 164 17.22 8.67 6.03
CA ASP A 164 17.18 9.29 7.36
C ASP A 164 18.24 8.71 8.31
N TYR A 165 19.50 8.76 7.91
CA TYR A 165 20.64 8.21 8.65
C TYR A 165 20.79 8.82 10.05
N LYS A 166 20.47 10.09 10.20
CA LYS A 166 20.62 10.78 11.48
C LYS A 166 19.70 10.20 12.53
N ASN A 167 18.42 10.09 12.21
CA ASN A 167 17.44 9.56 13.15
C ASN A 167 17.61 8.03 13.31
N PHE A 168 18.01 7.33 12.24
CA PHE A 168 18.35 5.93 12.31
C PHE A 168 19.48 5.66 13.30
N ALA A 169 20.58 6.41 13.21
CA ALA A 169 21.73 6.27 14.11
C ALA A 169 21.45 6.64 15.59
N LEU A 170 20.44 7.50 15.82
CA LEU A 170 20.03 7.95 17.15
C LEU A 170 18.84 7.15 17.72
N ASP A 171 18.30 6.20 16.98
CA ASP A 171 17.06 5.46 17.34
C ASP A 171 15.88 6.42 17.61
N THR A 172 15.77 7.46 16.77
CA THR A 172 14.75 8.50 16.88
C THR A 172 13.97 8.70 15.58
N ILE A 173 13.83 7.64 14.78
CA ILE A 173 13.16 7.70 13.47
C ILE A 173 11.69 8.12 13.66
N PRO A 174 11.26 9.26 13.04
CA PRO A 174 9.86 9.65 13.08
C PRO A 174 8.98 8.66 12.31
N THR A 175 7.72 8.54 12.74
CA THR A 175 6.76 7.62 12.10
C THR A 175 6.62 7.87 10.60
N GLU A 176 6.68 9.11 10.16
CA GLU A 176 6.58 9.50 8.76
C GLU A 176 7.72 8.95 7.91
N SER A 177 8.94 8.80 8.48
CA SER A 177 10.09 8.24 7.74
C SER A 177 9.92 6.76 7.37
N TYR A 178 8.98 6.05 8.03
CA TYR A 178 8.60 4.68 7.67
C TYR A 178 7.52 4.59 6.58
N GLN A 179 7.02 5.73 6.10
CA GLN A 179 5.86 5.84 5.21
C GLN A 179 6.18 6.72 4.00
N LYS A 180 5.38 6.58 2.93
CA LYS A 180 5.48 7.43 1.72
C LYS A 180 5.43 8.94 2.01
N GLU A 181 4.81 9.33 3.11
CA GLU A 181 4.75 10.70 3.58
C GLU A 181 6.13 11.26 3.89
N GLY A 182 7.04 10.46 4.43
CA GLY A 182 8.45 10.84 4.64
C GLY A 182 9.12 11.21 3.34
N VAL A 183 8.95 10.41 2.31
CA VAL A 183 9.48 10.68 0.96
C VAL A 183 8.88 11.96 0.38
N VAL A 184 7.54 12.10 0.44
CA VAL A 184 6.83 13.18 -0.29
C VAL A 184 6.90 14.52 0.42
N TYR A 185 6.79 14.54 1.75
CA TYR A 185 6.70 15.80 2.51
C TYR A 185 8.01 16.24 3.12
N ASN A 186 8.79 15.31 3.65
CA ASN A 186 9.98 15.61 4.42
C ASN A 186 11.27 15.48 3.60
N GLY A 187 11.22 14.69 2.50
CA GLY A 187 12.42 14.32 1.75
C GLY A 187 13.38 13.47 2.58
N LEU A 188 12.87 12.78 3.62
CA LEU A 188 13.63 11.91 4.50
C LEU A 188 12.82 10.64 4.77
N ALA A 189 13.41 9.47 4.50
CA ALA A 189 12.78 8.17 4.75
C ALA A 189 13.82 7.10 5.09
N VAL A 190 13.37 6.05 5.75
CA VAL A 190 14.12 4.79 5.87
C VAL A 190 13.61 3.79 4.82
N CYS A 191 14.22 2.62 4.72
CA CYS A 191 13.91 1.61 3.69
C CYS A 191 12.42 1.33 3.52
N SER A 192 11.67 1.17 4.61
CA SER A 192 10.22 0.93 4.56
C SER A 192 9.43 2.13 4.00
N GLY A 193 9.87 3.36 4.25
CA GLY A 193 9.25 4.56 3.68
C GLY A 193 9.44 4.67 2.16
N TYR A 194 10.65 4.37 1.68
CA TYR A 194 10.92 4.24 0.24
C TYR A 194 10.08 3.12 -0.37
N ALA A 195 10.05 1.95 0.26
CA ALA A 195 9.27 0.81 -0.23
C ALA A 195 7.76 1.11 -0.28
N ASP A 196 7.20 1.79 0.73
CA ASP A 196 5.80 2.22 0.75
C ASP A 196 5.49 3.24 -0.35
N PHE A 197 6.39 4.20 -0.58
CA PHE A 197 6.24 5.18 -1.67
C PHE A 197 6.26 4.49 -3.03
N MET A 198 7.25 3.62 -3.28
CA MET A 198 7.35 2.86 -4.53
C MET A 198 6.09 2.01 -4.74
N GLU A 199 5.64 1.27 -3.73
CA GLU A 199 4.43 0.45 -3.82
C GLU A 199 3.22 1.31 -4.17
N TYR A 200 3.01 2.43 -3.48
CA TYR A 200 1.89 3.35 -3.71
C TYR A 200 1.87 3.85 -5.15
N MET A 201 3.02 4.36 -5.63
CA MET A 201 3.12 4.94 -6.97
C MET A 201 2.96 3.90 -8.07
N LEU A 202 3.60 2.74 -7.94
CA LEU A 202 3.48 1.65 -8.90
C LEU A 202 2.02 1.16 -8.98
N ARG A 203 1.34 1.01 -7.84
CA ARG A 203 -0.08 0.66 -7.81
C ARG A 203 -0.96 1.72 -8.47
N LYS A 204 -0.69 2.99 -8.24
CA LYS A 204 -1.43 4.09 -8.87
C LYS A 204 -1.42 3.97 -10.40
N TYR A 205 -0.32 3.48 -10.97
CA TYR A 205 -0.16 3.22 -12.41
C TYR A 205 -0.45 1.76 -12.80
N LYS A 206 -1.05 0.99 -11.90
CA LYS A 206 -1.46 -0.42 -12.10
C LYS A 206 -0.30 -1.37 -12.39
N ILE A 207 0.91 -1.01 -11.98
CA ILE A 207 2.10 -1.87 -12.12
C ILE A 207 2.14 -2.83 -10.94
N THR A 208 2.18 -4.11 -11.23
CA THR A 208 2.22 -5.17 -10.23
C THR A 208 3.50 -5.11 -9.42
N ASN A 209 3.34 -4.97 -8.12
CA ASN A 209 4.45 -4.97 -7.19
C ASN A 209 4.01 -5.38 -5.78
N TYR A 210 4.97 -5.66 -4.93
CA TYR A 210 4.78 -5.89 -3.49
C TYR A 210 6.05 -5.55 -2.72
N ILE A 211 5.90 -5.21 -1.44
CA ILE A 211 7.02 -4.99 -0.54
C ILE A 211 7.57 -6.33 -0.09
N ALA A 212 8.88 -6.51 -0.25
CA ALA A 212 9.64 -7.60 0.35
C ALA A 212 10.40 -7.06 1.56
N SER A 213 10.61 -7.91 2.56
CA SER A 213 11.40 -7.57 3.74
C SER A 213 12.25 -8.77 4.19
N SER A 214 13.34 -8.47 4.87
CA SER A 214 14.21 -9.46 5.48
C SER A 214 14.61 -8.98 6.87
N SER A 215 14.28 -9.75 7.89
CA SER A 215 14.70 -9.50 9.26
C SER A 215 16.22 -9.64 9.45
N ASP A 216 16.86 -10.52 8.67
CA ASP A 216 18.30 -10.75 8.77
C ASP A 216 19.09 -9.57 8.19
N LEU A 217 18.51 -8.84 7.24
CA LEU A 217 19.10 -7.65 6.64
C LEU A 217 18.62 -6.36 7.30
N ASP A 218 17.60 -6.44 8.16
CA ASP A 218 16.86 -5.28 8.68
C ASP A 218 16.47 -4.32 7.55
N HIS A 219 15.86 -4.86 6.49
CA HIS A 219 15.65 -4.15 5.24
C HIS A 219 14.32 -4.47 4.58
N ALA A 220 13.77 -3.45 3.89
CA ALA A 220 12.57 -3.55 3.07
C ALA A 220 12.81 -2.92 1.70
N TRP A 221 12.30 -3.57 0.64
CA TRP A 221 12.38 -3.12 -0.74
C TRP A 221 11.16 -3.61 -1.54
N ASN A 222 11.09 -3.31 -2.82
CA ASN A 222 10.00 -3.79 -3.66
C ASN A 222 10.44 -4.93 -4.59
N ILE A 223 9.48 -5.79 -4.91
CA ILE A 223 9.55 -6.67 -6.08
C ILE A 223 8.53 -6.14 -7.08
N VAL A 224 8.98 -5.83 -8.29
CA VAL A 224 8.13 -5.34 -9.37
C VAL A 224 8.04 -6.39 -10.47
N ASN A 225 6.85 -6.60 -11.01
CA ASN A 225 6.65 -7.47 -12.17
C ASN A 225 6.58 -6.64 -13.44
N LEU A 226 7.53 -6.86 -14.34
CA LEU A 226 7.59 -6.23 -15.65
C LEU A 226 7.59 -7.32 -16.72
N ASP A 227 6.57 -7.31 -17.58
CA ASP A 227 6.39 -8.29 -18.66
C ASP A 227 6.41 -9.76 -18.17
N GLY A 228 5.87 -9.99 -16.98
CA GLY A 228 5.80 -11.32 -16.36
C GLY A 228 7.09 -11.78 -15.67
N ILE A 229 8.11 -10.91 -15.57
CA ILE A 229 9.37 -11.17 -14.87
C ILE A 229 9.43 -10.31 -13.61
N ASN A 230 9.80 -10.93 -12.50
CA ASN A 230 9.98 -10.23 -11.23
C ASN A 230 11.40 -9.69 -11.08
N TYR A 231 11.51 -8.42 -10.74
CA TYR A 231 12.77 -7.73 -10.47
C TYR A 231 12.79 -7.17 -9.06
N HIS A 232 13.95 -7.20 -8.43
CA HIS A 232 14.17 -6.42 -7.22
C HIS A 232 14.29 -4.94 -7.58
N LEU A 233 13.60 -4.11 -6.81
CA LEU A 233 13.59 -2.66 -6.95
C LEU A 233 13.84 -2.05 -5.58
N ASP A 234 15.08 -1.66 -5.34
CA ASP A 234 15.51 -1.06 -4.09
C ASP A 234 15.87 0.41 -4.31
N ALA A 235 15.12 1.31 -3.69
CA ALA A 235 15.26 2.76 -3.84
C ALA A 235 16.00 3.41 -2.66
N THR A 236 16.71 2.63 -1.83
CA THR A 236 17.49 3.13 -0.68
C THR A 236 18.97 3.27 -0.97
#